data_4ddea2852f4d407516249dd408001bce
#
_entry.id   4ddea2852f4d407516249dd408001bce
#
_cell.length_a   1.000
_cell.length_b   1.000
_cell.length_c   1.000
_cell.angle_alpha   90.00
_cell.angle_beta   90.00
_cell.angle_gamma   90.00
#
_symmetry.space_group_name_H-M   'P 1'
#
loop_
_entity.id
_entity.type
_entity.pdbx_description
1 polymer ?
#
loop_
_entity_poly.entity_id
_entity_poly.type
_entity_poly.pdbx_seq_one_letter_code
_entity_poly.pdbx_strand_id
1 'polypeptide(L)'
;MRSSLQETTPATGPADSSTQAAPGANLWLLAGGAAMTVFYLATSIYIAAHRPYWFDEIFVVRIARLPSITTLWTALGHAADTMPPGYHLVMRFWCKLFGYGEVAVRLPSALAMIAGLLIVFDCARRLTDSLHGLIAFALLTCSLLPYYGYEARPYAFFFMLSALAFWIWTCTPRDSKWSAFWFGAVLGLAVTMHYYAVLNIVPYLLWEITRWKPGKRPSPKLVAGVIGVAVVYAALSPLAMSFSRGFSHGFWAHPSLYALREIFPELFPDGLFLFAMAMIWAALTRMPGRGTTAPEMQPAEALGWFFLSIPLAGFVLAELRTNAFLPRYFIGALPGIAVAVACWLWRYSRNAQRLSMGILLLLAAWGAVTQAMTVRHPGTIDPFGQQTALKHYLKLEEALHSDGKRYILLNNPMLHMEASHYSRYPEEIILMLRSDGDEDLPTVRVQVNLSHYSPMRLWKLNDLEQHAAETALIDPTTETVEALKRAGFDVKFRFSGPLPVVYLQ
;
A
#
# COMPACT_ATOMS: atom_id res chain seq x y z
N MET A 1 86.91 1.65 8.08
CA MET A 1 86.11 2.63 7.43
C MET A 1 84.66 2.42 7.94
N ARG A 2 84.21 3.39 8.71
CA ARG A 2 83.01 3.26 9.55
C ARG A 2 81.74 3.62 8.77
N SER A 3 80.82 2.70 8.69
CA SER A 3 79.47 2.93 8.21
C SER A 3 78.51 3.32 9.36
N SER A 4 77.95 4.49 9.26
CA SER A 4 76.96 5.03 10.18
C SER A 4 75.59 4.39 9.93
N LEU A 5 75.09 3.67 10.90
CA LEU A 5 73.67 3.23 10.97
C LEU A 5 72.81 4.41 11.43
N GLN A 6 71.92 4.87 10.58
CA GLN A 6 70.82 5.75 10.97
C GLN A 6 69.64 4.89 11.49
N GLU A 7 69.37 4.99 12.77
CA GLU A 7 68.13 4.50 13.39
C GLU A 7 66.95 5.32 12.90
N THR A 8 66.06 4.67 12.16
CA THR A 8 64.73 5.25 11.82
C THR A 8 63.77 4.98 12.96
N THR A 9 63.40 6.01 13.68
CA THR A 9 62.30 6.00 14.66
C THR A 9 60.96 5.72 13.94
N PRO A 10 60.12 4.79 14.41
CA PRO A 10 58.80 4.58 13.81
C PRO A 10 57.91 5.79 14.14
N ALA A 11 57.37 6.41 13.09
CA ALA A 11 56.36 7.44 13.21
C ALA A 11 55.11 6.87 13.86
N THR A 12 54.78 7.34 15.05
CA THR A 12 53.48 7.12 15.68
C THR A 12 52.40 7.78 14.82
N GLY A 13 51.67 6.98 14.06
CA GLY A 13 50.50 7.45 13.33
C GLY A 13 49.45 8.01 14.29
N PRO A 14 48.66 8.98 13.84
CA PRO A 14 47.62 9.56 14.70
C PRO A 14 46.64 8.47 15.11
N ALA A 15 46.43 8.35 16.42
CA ALA A 15 45.44 7.47 17.01
C ALA A 15 44.08 7.77 16.41
N ASP A 16 43.52 6.76 15.79
CA ASP A 16 42.15 6.72 15.25
C ASP A 16 41.18 6.91 16.45
N SER A 17 40.84 8.17 16.72
CA SER A 17 39.80 8.48 17.71
C SER A 17 38.46 8.18 17.09
N SER A 18 38.15 6.86 16.90
CA SER A 18 36.80 6.39 16.74
C SER A 18 36.06 6.76 18.02
N THR A 19 35.35 7.87 18.01
CA THR A 19 34.34 8.22 19.02
C THR A 19 33.31 7.10 19.06
N GLN A 20 33.57 6.05 19.84
CA GLN A 20 32.57 5.10 20.25
C GLN A 20 31.49 5.90 20.99
N ALA A 21 30.31 6.04 20.37
CA ALA A 21 29.14 6.62 21.02
C ALA A 21 28.93 5.90 22.37
N ALA A 22 28.74 6.68 23.43
CA ALA A 22 28.53 6.14 24.78
C ALA A 22 27.42 5.05 24.74
N PRO A 23 27.61 3.88 25.39
CA PRO A 23 26.66 2.77 25.36
C PRO A 23 25.22 3.15 25.73
N GLY A 24 25.03 4.17 26.55
CA GLY A 24 23.73 4.70 26.94
C GLY A 24 22.95 5.41 25.81
N ALA A 25 23.63 6.12 24.89
CA ALA A 25 22.95 6.84 23.81
C ALA A 25 22.22 5.87 22.83
N ASN A 26 22.79 4.71 22.56
CA ASN A 26 22.17 3.69 21.71
C ASN A 26 20.93 3.06 22.35
N LEU A 27 20.91 2.89 23.67
CA LEU A 27 19.75 2.30 24.38
C LEU A 27 18.50 3.19 24.29
N TRP A 28 18.64 4.51 24.46
CA TRP A 28 17.53 5.46 24.36
C TRP A 28 16.94 5.51 22.94
N LEU A 29 17.79 5.45 21.91
CA LEU A 29 17.34 5.38 20.53
C LEU A 29 16.58 4.08 20.24
N LEU A 30 17.06 2.94 20.73
CA LEU A 30 16.36 1.66 20.58
C LEU A 30 15.04 1.65 21.35
N ALA A 31 15.00 2.21 22.56
CA ALA A 31 13.75 2.35 23.31
C ALA A 31 12.75 3.27 22.59
N GLY A 32 13.20 4.37 22.00
CA GLY A 32 12.38 5.24 21.17
C GLY A 32 11.80 4.52 19.94
N GLY A 33 12.62 3.73 19.25
CA GLY A 33 12.17 2.90 18.12
C GLY A 33 11.15 1.85 18.53
N ALA A 34 11.36 1.19 19.67
CA ALA A 34 10.40 0.24 20.23
C ALA A 34 9.08 0.93 20.60
N ALA A 35 9.15 2.11 21.23
CA ALA A 35 7.96 2.90 21.58
C ALA A 35 7.17 3.31 20.33
N MET A 36 7.83 3.78 19.28
CA MET A 36 7.21 4.09 17.99
C MET A 36 6.53 2.84 17.39
N THR A 37 7.23 1.71 17.37
CA THR A 37 6.71 0.44 16.86
C THR A 37 5.43 0.02 17.60
N VAL A 38 5.45 0.03 18.93
CA VAL A 38 4.29 -0.29 19.77
C VAL A 38 3.15 0.69 19.55
N PHE A 39 3.44 1.99 19.44
CA PHE A 39 2.45 3.03 19.18
C PHE A 39 1.73 2.79 17.85
N TYR A 40 2.47 2.58 16.75
CA TYR A 40 1.86 2.35 15.44
C TYR A 40 1.11 1.02 15.35
N LEU A 41 1.60 -0.03 16.00
CA LEU A 41 0.88 -1.30 16.05
C LEU A 41 -0.41 -1.17 16.85
N ALA A 42 -0.35 -0.58 18.04
CA ALA A 42 -1.51 -0.40 18.90
C ALA A 42 -2.59 0.47 18.24
N THR A 43 -2.20 1.59 17.62
CA THR A 43 -3.13 2.47 16.91
C THR A 43 -3.72 1.81 15.66
N SER A 44 -2.94 1.02 14.93
CA SER A 44 -3.46 0.23 13.80
C SER A 44 -4.50 -0.78 14.25
N ILE A 45 -4.26 -1.48 15.35
CA ILE A 45 -5.23 -2.43 15.93
C ILE A 45 -6.49 -1.69 16.41
N TYR A 46 -6.32 -0.54 17.06
CA TYR A 46 -7.46 0.28 17.52
C TYR A 46 -8.34 0.73 16.33
N ILE A 47 -7.72 1.28 15.28
CA ILE A 47 -8.45 1.72 14.07
C ILE A 47 -9.13 0.51 13.43
N ALA A 48 -8.44 -0.63 13.32
CA ALA A 48 -8.99 -1.86 12.79
C ALA A 48 -10.25 -2.32 13.52
N ALA A 49 -10.31 -2.13 14.85
CA ALA A 49 -11.44 -2.52 15.69
C ALA A 49 -12.65 -1.57 15.58
N HIS A 50 -12.45 -0.31 15.18
CA HIS A 50 -13.49 0.73 15.21
C HIS A 50 -13.94 1.21 13.81
N ARG A 51 -13.35 0.63 12.75
CA ARG A 51 -13.69 0.93 11.36
C ARG A 51 -14.35 -0.28 10.73
N PRO A 52 -15.55 -0.18 10.17
CA PRO A 52 -16.13 -1.27 9.36
C PRO A 52 -15.24 -1.57 8.15
N TYR A 53 -15.40 -2.76 7.57
CA TYR A 53 -14.77 -3.05 6.28
C TYR A 53 -15.31 -2.11 5.22
N TRP A 54 -14.46 -1.67 4.35
CA TRP A 54 -14.87 -0.98 3.15
C TRP A 54 -14.86 -1.94 1.95
N PHE A 55 -15.39 -1.47 0.85
CA PHE A 55 -15.63 -2.24 -0.36
C PHE A 55 -14.51 -3.24 -0.72
N ASP A 56 -13.27 -2.78 -0.88
CA ASP A 56 -12.14 -3.63 -1.29
C ASP A 56 -11.79 -4.71 -0.25
N GLU A 57 -11.97 -4.44 1.04
CA GLU A 57 -11.68 -5.41 2.10
C GLU A 57 -12.70 -6.55 2.13
N ILE A 58 -13.96 -6.26 1.78
CA ILE A 58 -15.03 -7.26 1.74
C ILE A 58 -14.76 -8.27 0.61
N PHE A 59 -14.17 -7.85 -0.52
CA PHE A 59 -13.70 -8.80 -1.55
C PHE A 59 -12.70 -9.79 -0.96
N VAL A 60 -11.72 -9.30 -0.22
CA VAL A 60 -10.73 -10.17 0.43
C VAL A 60 -11.39 -11.17 1.37
N VAL A 61 -12.33 -10.71 2.20
CA VAL A 61 -13.08 -11.58 3.13
C VAL A 61 -13.88 -12.63 2.39
N ARG A 62 -14.64 -12.25 1.36
CA ARG A 62 -15.48 -13.15 0.56
C ARG A 62 -14.63 -14.18 -0.19
N ILE A 63 -13.54 -13.76 -0.82
CA ILE A 63 -12.61 -14.67 -1.53
C ILE A 63 -11.92 -15.62 -0.55
N ALA A 64 -11.51 -15.15 0.64
CA ALA A 64 -10.92 -16.00 1.67
C ALA A 64 -11.90 -17.09 2.19
N ARG A 65 -13.20 -16.82 2.15
CA ARG A 65 -14.27 -17.76 2.55
C ARG A 65 -14.64 -18.80 1.49
N LEU A 66 -14.14 -18.67 0.26
CA LEU A 66 -14.47 -19.64 -0.80
C LEU A 66 -14.12 -21.09 -0.38
N PRO A 67 -14.88 -22.10 -0.82
CA PRO A 67 -14.79 -23.46 -0.27
C PRO A 67 -13.42 -24.12 -0.47
N SER A 68 -12.76 -23.89 -1.60
CA SER A 68 -11.47 -24.52 -1.94
C SER A 68 -10.47 -23.52 -2.53
N ILE A 69 -9.20 -23.91 -2.57
CA ILE A 69 -8.14 -23.15 -3.29
C ILE A 69 -8.43 -23.18 -4.79
N THR A 70 -8.95 -24.29 -5.31
CA THR A 70 -9.34 -24.39 -6.73
C THR A 70 -10.44 -23.39 -7.06
N THR A 71 -11.48 -23.28 -6.23
CA THR A 71 -12.54 -22.30 -6.41
C THR A 71 -12.01 -20.87 -6.36
N LEU A 72 -11.09 -20.57 -5.41
CA LEU A 72 -10.44 -19.29 -5.32
C LEU A 72 -9.66 -18.96 -6.61
N TRP A 73 -8.88 -19.92 -7.10
CA TRP A 73 -8.11 -19.74 -8.34
C TRP A 73 -9.01 -19.51 -9.55
N THR A 74 -10.09 -20.28 -9.67
CA THR A 74 -11.09 -20.12 -10.75
C THR A 74 -11.79 -18.76 -10.66
N ALA A 75 -12.17 -18.31 -9.45
CA ALA A 75 -12.79 -17.00 -9.25
C ALA A 75 -11.85 -15.85 -9.67
N LEU A 76 -10.58 -15.91 -9.29
CA LEU A 76 -9.58 -14.92 -9.74
C LEU A 76 -9.35 -15.01 -11.26
N GLY A 77 -9.41 -16.20 -11.84
CA GLY A 77 -9.35 -16.41 -13.30
C GLY A 77 -10.53 -15.76 -14.05
N HIS A 78 -11.67 -15.60 -13.40
CA HIS A 78 -12.84 -14.86 -13.89
C HIS A 78 -12.84 -13.39 -13.42
N ALA A 79 -11.70 -12.87 -12.97
CA ALA A 79 -11.55 -11.48 -12.52
C ALA A 79 -12.53 -11.07 -11.39
N ALA A 80 -12.77 -11.98 -10.43
CA ALA A 80 -13.54 -11.68 -9.22
C ALA A 80 -12.81 -10.73 -8.25
N ASP A 81 -11.52 -10.51 -8.41
CA ASP A 81 -10.73 -9.41 -7.85
C ASP A 81 -9.60 -9.04 -8.82
N THR A 82 -9.05 -7.86 -8.64
CA THR A 82 -7.99 -7.29 -9.47
C THR A 82 -6.58 -7.63 -8.96
N MET A 83 -6.49 -8.26 -7.79
CA MET A 83 -5.22 -8.56 -7.13
C MET A 83 -4.70 -9.95 -7.46
N PRO A 84 -3.36 -10.15 -7.45
CA PRO A 84 -2.77 -11.48 -7.63
C PRO A 84 -3.13 -12.43 -6.47
N PRO A 85 -3.01 -13.77 -6.67
CA PRO A 85 -3.50 -14.76 -5.72
C PRO A 85 -2.73 -14.84 -4.40
N GLY A 86 -1.47 -14.37 -4.34
CA GLY A 86 -0.61 -14.56 -3.16
C GLY A 86 -1.21 -13.98 -1.88
N TYR A 87 -1.72 -12.75 -1.95
CA TYR A 87 -2.37 -12.13 -0.80
C TYR A 87 -3.64 -12.89 -0.37
N HIS A 88 -4.47 -13.29 -1.32
CA HIS A 88 -5.70 -14.05 -1.03
C HIS A 88 -5.41 -15.42 -0.40
N LEU A 89 -4.33 -16.08 -0.81
CA LEU A 89 -3.89 -17.34 -0.19
C LEU A 89 -3.43 -17.11 1.26
N VAL A 90 -2.63 -16.06 1.51
CA VAL A 90 -2.23 -15.68 2.87
C VAL A 90 -3.47 -15.40 3.72
N MET A 91 -4.40 -14.58 3.23
CA MET A 91 -5.61 -14.23 3.96
C MET A 91 -6.52 -15.44 4.20
N ARG A 92 -6.68 -16.34 3.20
CA ARG A 92 -7.45 -17.57 3.38
C ARG A 92 -6.91 -18.43 4.50
N PHE A 93 -5.58 -18.65 4.54
CA PHE A 93 -4.94 -19.43 5.58
C PHE A 93 -5.07 -18.75 6.94
N TRP A 94 -4.79 -17.46 7.01
CA TRP A 94 -4.86 -16.67 8.22
C TRP A 94 -6.27 -16.62 8.83
N CYS A 95 -7.27 -16.30 8.01
CA CYS A 95 -8.65 -16.17 8.48
C CYS A 95 -9.25 -17.52 8.94
N LYS A 96 -8.81 -18.64 8.38
CA LYS A 96 -9.16 -19.96 8.87
C LYS A 96 -8.65 -20.25 10.28
N LEU A 97 -7.52 -19.66 10.66
CA LEU A 97 -6.92 -19.84 12.00
C LEU A 97 -7.46 -18.83 13.02
N PHE A 98 -7.65 -17.57 12.60
CA PHE A 98 -7.90 -16.46 13.52
C PHE A 98 -9.29 -15.83 13.35
N GLY A 99 -10.10 -16.32 12.41
CA GLY A 99 -11.44 -15.81 12.15
C GLY A 99 -11.49 -14.66 11.15
N TYR A 100 -12.71 -14.13 10.98
CA TYR A 100 -13.06 -13.14 9.96
C TYR A 100 -13.52 -11.79 10.55
N GLY A 101 -13.19 -11.52 11.81
CA GLY A 101 -13.47 -10.24 12.44
C GLY A 101 -12.50 -9.16 11.95
N GLU A 102 -12.89 -7.88 12.03
CA GLU A 102 -12.19 -6.73 11.46
C GLU A 102 -10.72 -6.65 11.90
N VAL A 103 -10.45 -6.89 13.18
CA VAL A 103 -9.08 -6.91 13.72
C VAL A 103 -8.30 -8.10 13.14
N ALA A 104 -8.89 -9.29 13.17
CA ALA A 104 -8.21 -10.50 12.70
C ALA A 104 -7.80 -10.39 11.23
N VAL A 105 -8.69 -9.88 10.38
CA VAL A 105 -8.45 -9.75 8.93
C VAL A 105 -7.42 -8.66 8.60
N ARG A 106 -7.32 -7.59 9.41
CA ARG A 106 -6.37 -6.48 9.20
C ARG A 106 -5.00 -6.71 9.85
N LEU A 107 -4.93 -7.56 10.86
CA LEU A 107 -3.70 -7.80 11.62
C LEU A 107 -2.49 -8.23 10.75
N PRO A 108 -2.62 -9.09 9.73
CA PRO A 108 -1.50 -9.42 8.85
C PRO A 108 -0.89 -8.20 8.16
N SER A 109 -1.73 -7.24 7.72
CA SER A 109 -1.25 -5.99 7.11
C SER A 109 -0.51 -5.12 8.13
N ALA A 110 -1.03 -5.00 9.37
CA ALA A 110 -0.35 -4.27 10.43
C ALA A 110 1.02 -4.87 10.77
N LEU A 111 1.10 -6.20 10.88
CA LEU A 111 2.37 -6.90 11.13
C LEU A 111 3.36 -6.76 9.97
N ALA A 112 2.88 -6.86 8.72
CA ALA A 112 3.71 -6.66 7.53
C ALA A 112 4.23 -5.22 7.44
N MET A 113 3.40 -4.22 7.74
CA MET A 113 3.82 -2.82 7.79
C MET A 113 4.96 -2.64 8.81
N ILE A 114 4.77 -3.10 10.04
CA ILE A 114 5.78 -2.97 11.11
C ILE A 114 7.07 -3.71 10.73
N ALA A 115 6.96 -4.92 10.19
CA ALA A 115 8.14 -5.67 9.72
C ALA A 115 8.90 -4.90 8.64
N GLY A 116 8.21 -4.31 7.66
CA GLY A 116 8.83 -3.48 6.63
C GLY A 116 9.51 -2.24 7.19
N LEU A 117 8.88 -1.52 8.13
CA LEU A 117 9.47 -0.38 8.82
C LEU A 117 10.74 -0.75 9.58
N LEU A 118 10.74 -1.88 10.29
CA LEU A 118 11.91 -2.39 11.01
C LEU A 118 13.04 -2.83 10.07
N ILE A 119 12.71 -3.41 8.91
CA ILE A 119 13.70 -3.74 7.87
C ILE A 119 14.35 -2.47 7.33
N VAL A 120 13.57 -1.42 7.04
CA VAL A 120 14.11 -0.12 6.59
C VAL A 120 14.97 0.52 7.67
N PHE A 121 14.52 0.49 8.94
CA PHE A 121 15.33 0.94 10.08
C PHE A 121 16.67 0.21 10.14
N ASP A 122 16.68 -1.12 10.10
CA ASP A 122 17.92 -1.92 10.18
C ASP A 122 18.84 -1.66 8.98
N CYS A 123 18.25 -1.53 7.78
CA CYS A 123 19.01 -1.20 6.57
C CYS A 123 19.71 0.17 6.72
N ALA A 124 18.97 1.22 7.03
CA ALA A 124 19.54 2.56 7.19
C ALA A 124 20.53 2.62 8.34
N ARG A 125 20.24 1.96 9.48
CA ARG A 125 21.15 1.87 10.64
C ARG A 125 22.49 1.21 10.28
N ARG A 126 22.50 0.16 9.47
CA ARG A 126 23.74 -0.51 9.03
C ARG A 126 24.56 0.31 8.07
N LEU A 127 23.91 1.18 7.31
CA LEU A 127 24.56 2.05 6.33
C LEU A 127 25.03 3.37 6.95
N THR A 128 24.45 3.77 8.08
CA THR A 128 24.70 5.04 8.74
C THR A 128 24.90 4.86 10.25
N ASP A 129 23.85 5.10 11.03
CA ASP A 129 23.77 4.90 12.48
C ASP A 129 22.31 4.73 12.95
N SER A 130 22.11 4.44 14.24
CA SER A 130 20.78 4.21 14.81
C SER A 130 19.86 5.42 14.73
N LEU A 131 20.39 6.65 14.82
CA LEU A 131 19.60 7.88 14.74
C LEU A 131 19.01 8.05 13.33
N HIS A 132 19.83 7.87 12.29
CA HIS A 132 19.39 7.98 10.91
C HIS A 132 18.52 6.79 10.49
N GLY A 133 18.73 5.61 11.08
CA GLY A 133 17.78 4.50 10.96
C GLY A 133 16.38 4.87 11.48
N LEU A 134 16.28 5.52 12.64
CA LEU A 134 15.00 6.01 13.18
C LEU A 134 14.42 7.15 12.35
N ILE A 135 15.24 7.99 11.72
CA ILE A 135 14.76 9.03 10.80
C ILE A 135 14.09 8.35 9.58
N ALA A 136 14.69 7.30 9.01
CA ALA A 136 14.06 6.55 7.91
C ALA A 136 12.72 5.93 8.32
N PHE A 137 12.65 5.34 9.51
CA PHE A 137 11.41 4.81 10.08
C PHE A 137 10.36 5.93 10.24
N ALA A 138 10.72 7.05 10.90
CA ALA A 138 9.82 8.16 11.17
C ALA A 138 9.33 8.83 9.87
N LEU A 139 10.19 8.96 8.86
CA LEU A 139 9.80 9.49 7.54
C LEU A 139 8.68 8.66 6.90
N LEU A 140 8.79 7.34 6.99
CA LEU A 140 7.77 6.43 6.45
C LEU A 140 6.44 6.51 7.21
N THR A 141 6.46 6.88 8.49
CA THR A 141 5.21 7.12 9.24
C THR A 141 4.51 8.43 8.84
N CYS A 142 5.21 9.32 8.15
CA CYS A 142 4.66 10.54 7.52
C CYS A 142 4.26 10.32 6.05
N SER A 143 4.22 9.08 5.59
CA SER A 143 3.77 8.70 4.25
C SER A 143 2.35 8.12 4.29
N LEU A 144 1.82 7.73 3.13
CA LEU A 144 0.53 7.03 3.07
C LEU A 144 0.59 5.59 3.65
N LEU A 145 1.77 5.11 4.05
CA LEU A 145 1.97 3.74 4.52
C LEU A 145 1.17 3.36 5.78
N PRO A 146 1.04 4.21 6.84
CA PRO A 146 0.24 3.88 8.02
C PRO A 146 -1.20 3.50 7.68
N TYR A 147 -1.80 4.12 6.67
CA TYR A 147 -3.14 3.78 6.18
C TYR A 147 -3.24 2.30 5.80
N TYR A 148 -2.24 1.76 5.09
CA TYR A 148 -2.22 0.36 4.67
C TYR A 148 -1.84 -0.64 5.77
N GLY A 149 -1.44 -0.15 6.93
CA GLY A 149 -1.25 -0.97 8.11
C GLY A 149 -2.55 -1.41 8.78
N TYR A 150 -3.64 -0.65 8.61
CA TYR A 150 -4.97 -0.99 9.15
C TYR A 150 -6.00 -1.28 8.06
N GLU A 151 -5.55 -1.62 6.88
CA GLU A 151 -6.38 -2.03 5.76
C GLU A 151 -6.04 -3.45 5.31
N ALA A 152 -7.07 -4.29 5.14
CA ALA A 152 -6.89 -5.67 4.67
C ALA A 152 -6.64 -5.72 3.15
N ARG A 153 -5.50 -5.16 2.72
CA ARG A 153 -5.07 -5.11 1.31
C ARG A 153 -3.57 -5.47 1.20
N PRO A 154 -3.08 -5.87 0.03
CA PRO A 154 -1.72 -6.40 -0.13
C PRO A 154 -0.60 -5.38 0.03
N TYR A 155 -0.91 -4.08 0.15
CA TYR A 155 0.07 -3.00 0.05
C TYR A 155 1.14 -3.03 1.15
N ALA A 156 0.77 -3.38 2.38
CA ALA A 156 1.73 -3.53 3.48
C ALA A 156 2.71 -4.70 3.24
N PHE A 157 2.24 -5.81 2.68
CA PHE A 157 3.09 -6.93 2.26
C PHE A 157 4.00 -6.54 1.09
N PHE A 158 3.46 -5.83 0.12
CA PHE A 158 4.24 -5.32 -1.00
C PHE A 158 5.36 -4.40 -0.51
N PHE A 159 5.08 -3.47 0.41
CA PHE A 159 6.10 -2.63 1.05
C PHE A 159 7.15 -3.45 1.79
N MET A 160 6.73 -4.39 2.65
CA MET A 160 7.63 -5.24 3.42
C MET A 160 8.60 -6.03 2.51
N LEU A 161 8.08 -6.64 1.45
CA LEU A 161 8.89 -7.42 0.51
C LEU A 161 9.84 -6.53 -0.30
N SER A 162 9.41 -5.31 -0.65
CA SER A 162 10.26 -4.31 -1.31
C SER A 162 11.40 -3.85 -0.40
N ALA A 163 11.10 -3.62 0.89
CA ALA A 163 12.09 -3.30 1.90
C ALA A 163 13.09 -4.44 2.09
N LEU A 164 12.61 -5.69 2.13
CA LEU A 164 13.45 -6.88 2.28
C LEU A 164 14.35 -7.08 1.04
N ALA A 165 13.83 -6.87 -0.16
CA ALA A 165 14.64 -6.93 -1.38
C ALA A 165 15.75 -5.87 -1.36
N PHE A 166 15.43 -4.62 -0.96
CA PHE A 166 16.42 -3.56 -0.84
C PHE A 166 17.47 -3.89 0.22
N TRP A 167 17.07 -4.42 1.37
CA TRP A 167 17.96 -4.87 2.44
C TRP A 167 18.89 -5.99 1.96
N ILE A 168 18.36 -7.03 1.29
CA ILE A 168 19.18 -8.14 0.73
C ILE A 168 20.19 -7.57 -0.27
N TRP A 169 19.78 -6.63 -1.13
CA TRP A 169 20.69 -6.06 -2.11
C TRP A 169 21.84 -5.29 -1.46
N THR A 170 21.56 -4.46 -0.46
CA THR A 170 22.51 -3.51 0.12
C THR A 170 23.32 -4.10 1.28
N CYS A 171 22.71 -4.95 2.12
CA CYS A 171 23.27 -5.41 3.37
C CYS A 171 23.88 -6.83 3.32
N THR A 172 23.81 -7.51 2.17
CA THR A 172 24.42 -8.85 2.02
C THR A 172 25.49 -8.88 0.94
N PRO A 173 26.44 -9.85 0.97
CA PRO A 173 27.52 -9.93 -0.02
C PRO A 173 26.99 -10.01 -1.45
N ARG A 174 27.63 -9.28 -2.37
CA ARG A 174 27.20 -9.15 -3.77
C ARG A 174 27.16 -10.50 -4.49
N ASP A 175 28.21 -11.31 -4.32
CA ASP A 175 28.44 -12.54 -5.10
C ASP A 175 27.93 -13.81 -4.40
N SER A 176 27.20 -13.64 -3.27
CA SER A 176 26.61 -14.77 -2.55
C SER A 176 25.44 -15.36 -3.33
N LYS A 177 25.52 -16.66 -3.64
CA LYS A 177 24.46 -17.41 -4.30
C LYS A 177 23.17 -17.43 -3.48
N TRP A 178 23.27 -17.54 -2.16
CA TRP A 178 22.13 -17.48 -1.25
C TRP A 178 21.46 -16.10 -1.25
N SER A 179 22.24 -15.03 -1.22
CA SER A 179 21.69 -13.68 -1.34
C SER A 179 21.01 -13.46 -2.68
N ALA A 180 21.57 -13.98 -3.77
CA ALA A 180 20.97 -13.93 -5.10
C ALA A 180 19.64 -14.70 -5.13
N PHE A 181 19.62 -15.94 -4.61
CA PHE A 181 18.39 -16.73 -4.52
C PHE A 181 17.28 -16.01 -3.75
N TRP A 182 17.58 -15.55 -2.54
CA TRP A 182 16.58 -14.85 -1.72
C TRP A 182 16.12 -13.53 -2.33
N PHE A 183 17.01 -12.80 -2.97
CA PHE A 183 16.64 -11.58 -3.69
C PHE A 183 15.63 -11.86 -4.80
N GLY A 184 15.90 -12.87 -5.64
CA GLY A 184 14.99 -13.28 -6.70
C GLY A 184 13.66 -13.82 -6.15
N ALA A 185 13.71 -14.65 -5.10
CA ALA A 185 12.52 -15.21 -4.46
C ALA A 185 11.63 -14.12 -3.84
N VAL A 186 12.23 -13.13 -3.16
CA VAL A 186 11.48 -12.02 -2.52
C VAL A 186 10.84 -11.11 -3.57
N LEU A 187 11.54 -10.78 -4.65
CA LEU A 187 10.95 -9.99 -5.75
C LEU A 187 9.84 -10.78 -6.46
N GLY A 188 10.01 -12.06 -6.71
CA GLY A 188 8.97 -12.91 -7.26
C GLY A 188 7.75 -12.99 -6.32
N LEU A 189 7.97 -13.17 -5.01
CA LEU A 189 6.90 -13.17 -4.02
C LEU A 189 6.16 -11.82 -3.98
N ALA A 190 6.86 -10.70 -4.13
CA ALA A 190 6.22 -9.39 -4.20
C ALA A 190 5.25 -9.29 -5.39
N VAL A 191 5.58 -9.88 -6.54
CA VAL A 191 4.68 -9.95 -7.71
C VAL A 191 3.41 -10.74 -7.40
N THR A 192 3.47 -11.78 -6.55
CA THR A 192 2.26 -12.51 -6.13
C THR A 192 1.36 -11.71 -5.21
N MET A 193 1.88 -10.66 -4.56
CA MET A 193 1.09 -9.74 -3.73
C MET A 193 0.45 -8.62 -4.56
N HIS A 194 1.21 -8.04 -5.51
CA HIS A 194 0.74 -6.95 -6.34
C HIS A 194 1.40 -6.97 -7.72
N TYR A 195 0.63 -6.88 -8.82
CA TYR A 195 1.21 -6.94 -10.20
C TYR A 195 2.24 -5.85 -10.47
N TYR A 196 2.05 -4.64 -9.94
CA TYR A 196 3.00 -3.53 -10.09
C TYR A 196 4.33 -3.74 -9.35
N ALA A 197 4.45 -4.79 -8.52
CA ALA A 197 5.73 -5.15 -7.91
C ALA A 197 6.80 -5.57 -8.95
N VAL A 198 6.40 -5.89 -10.18
CA VAL A 198 7.32 -6.08 -11.31
C VAL A 198 8.23 -4.86 -11.52
N LEU A 199 7.75 -3.67 -11.21
CA LEU A 199 8.52 -2.42 -11.35
C LEU A 199 9.66 -2.29 -10.33
N ASN A 200 9.63 -3.05 -9.24
CA ASN A 200 10.69 -3.02 -8.24
C ASN A 200 12.06 -3.46 -8.78
N ILE A 201 12.12 -4.15 -9.91
CA ILE A 201 13.39 -4.51 -10.56
C ILE A 201 14.08 -3.32 -11.24
N VAL A 202 13.31 -2.28 -11.62
CA VAL A 202 13.79 -1.14 -12.41
C VAL A 202 14.94 -0.38 -11.73
N PRO A 203 14.87 0.00 -10.44
CA PRO A 203 15.99 0.66 -9.76
C PRO A 203 17.30 -0.12 -9.82
N TYR A 204 17.22 -1.44 -9.66
CA TYR A 204 18.40 -2.31 -9.68
C TYR A 204 18.98 -2.46 -11.08
N LEU A 205 18.13 -2.49 -12.12
CA LEU A 205 18.57 -2.45 -13.52
C LEU A 205 19.29 -1.14 -13.82
N LEU A 206 18.70 -0.01 -13.47
CA LEU A 206 19.32 1.31 -13.66
C LEU A 206 20.66 1.41 -12.92
N TRP A 207 20.71 0.92 -11.68
CA TRP A 207 21.94 0.88 -10.90
C TRP A 207 23.05 0.06 -11.59
N GLU A 208 22.76 -1.12 -12.10
CA GLU A 208 23.75 -1.94 -12.82
C GLU A 208 24.15 -1.30 -14.14
N ILE A 209 23.23 -0.67 -14.86
CA ILE A 209 23.51 0.05 -16.12
C ILE A 209 24.53 1.19 -15.88
N THR A 210 24.32 2.01 -14.83
CA THR A 210 25.24 3.13 -14.52
C THR A 210 26.63 2.66 -14.13
N ARG A 211 26.79 1.40 -13.71
CA ARG A 211 28.07 0.80 -13.30
C ARG A 211 28.63 -0.18 -14.33
N TRP A 212 27.97 -0.28 -15.49
CA TRP A 212 28.39 -1.18 -16.54
C TRP A 212 29.78 -0.83 -17.06
N LYS A 213 30.63 -1.85 -17.14
CA LYS A 213 31.95 -1.76 -17.82
C LYS A 213 32.02 -2.89 -18.83
N PRO A 214 32.60 -2.66 -20.04
CA PRO A 214 32.80 -3.72 -21.02
C PRO A 214 33.50 -4.94 -20.40
N GLY A 215 32.99 -6.14 -20.66
CA GLY A 215 33.53 -7.40 -20.11
C GLY A 215 33.10 -7.74 -18.69
N LYS A 216 32.38 -6.86 -17.96
CA LYS A 216 31.89 -7.15 -16.62
C LYS A 216 30.53 -7.86 -16.70
N ARG A 217 30.40 -8.97 -15.98
CA ARG A 217 29.12 -9.69 -15.85
C ARG A 217 28.17 -8.94 -14.90
N PRO A 218 26.84 -8.97 -15.17
CA PRO A 218 25.84 -8.45 -14.24
C PRO A 218 25.92 -9.19 -12.89
N SER A 219 25.45 -8.53 -11.82
CA SER A 219 25.48 -9.16 -10.51
C SER A 219 24.55 -10.39 -10.48
N PRO A 220 24.94 -11.48 -9.78
CA PRO A 220 24.09 -12.66 -9.63
C PRO A 220 22.73 -12.32 -9.01
N LYS A 221 22.65 -11.33 -8.12
CA LYS A 221 21.39 -10.83 -7.55
C LYS A 221 20.48 -10.25 -8.63
N LEU A 222 21.01 -9.42 -9.55
CA LEU A 222 20.19 -8.86 -10.63
C LEU A 222 19.64 -9.96 -11.52
N VAL A 223 20.48 -10.92 -11.92
CA VAL A 223 20.05 -12.07 -12.76
C VAL A 223 18.94 -12.85 -12.06
N ALA A 224 19.13 -13.19 -10.78
CA ALA A 224 18.13 -13.90 -10.00
C ALA A 224 16.85 -13.09 -9.81
N GLY A 225 16.97 -11.77 -9.61
CA GLY A 225 15.82 -10.85 -9.51
C GLY A 225 14.99 -10.82 -10.79
N VAL A 226 15.64 -10.68 -11.94
CA VAL A 226 14.96 -10.71 -13.25
C VAL A 226 14.28 -12.06 -13.48
N ILE A 227 14.98 -13.18 -13.19
CA ILE A 227 14.40 -14.52 -13.33
C ILE A 227 13.20 -14.68 -12.38
N GLY A 228 13.33 -14.32 -11.09
CA GLY A 228 12.26 -14.44 -10.11
C GLY A 228 11.00 -13.67 -10.51
N VAL A 229 11.17 -12.43 -10.93
CA VAL A 229 10.07 -11.60 -11.43
C VAL A 229 9.46 -12.20 -12.70
N ALA A 230 10.30 -12.56 -13.69
CA ALA A 230 9.84 -13.06 -14.98
C ALA A 230 9.06 -14.38 -14.86
N VAL A 231 9.58 -15.33 -14.07
CA VAL A 231 8.93 -16.64 -13.86
C VAL A 231 7.57 -16.48 -13.18
N VAL A 232 7.51 -15.67 -12.11
CA VAL A 232 6.24 -15.45 -11.38
C VAL A 232 5.25 -14.68 -12.25
N TYR A 233 5.70 -13.62 -12.92
CA TYR A 233 4.83 -12.84 -13.80
C TYR A 233 4.30 -13.68 -14.97
N ALA A 234 5.13 -14.53 -15.58
CA ALA A 234 4.70 -15.44 -16.63
C ALA A 234 3.66 -16.44 -16.12
N ALA A 235 3.86 -17.02 -14.93
CA ALA A 235 2.89 -17.91 -14.30
C ALA A 235 1.55 -17.26 -13.98
N LEU A 236 1.55 -15.96 -13.62
CA LEU A 236 0.35 -15.19 -13.28
C LEU A 236 -0.24 -14.44 -14.49
N SER A 237 0.43 -14.43 -15.65
CA SER A 237 -0.01 -13.70 -16.83
C SER A 237 -1.42 -14.08 -17.32
N PRO A 238 -1.90 -15.34 -17.25
CA PRO A 238 -3.27 -15.66 -17.64
C PRO A 238 -4.31 -14.93 -16.77
N LEU A 239 -4.06 -14.84 -15.45
CA LEU A 239 -4.93 -14.09 -14.52
C LEU A 239 -4.89 -12.59 -14.80
N ALA A 240 -3.69 -12.04 -15.00
CA ALA A 240 -3.52 -10.63 -15.33
C ALA A 240 -4.19 -10.25 -16.67
N MET A 241 -4.16 -11.14 -17.66
CA MET A 241 -4.80 -10.93 -18.95
C MET A 241 -6.33 -11.00 -18.88
N SER A 242 -6.91 -11.91 -18.10
CA SER A 242 -8.36 -12.00 -17.91
C SER A 242 -8.90 -10.71 -17.31
N PHE A 243 -8.19 -10.17 -16.32
CA PHE A 243 -8.49 -8.89 -15.70
C PHE A 243 -8.34 -7.73 -16.68
N SER A 244 -7.19 -7.60 -17.39
CA SER A 244 -6.93 -6.45 -18.24
C SER A 244 -7.94 -6.30 -19.39
N ARG A 245 -8.45 -7.40 -19.95
CA ARG A 245 -9.48 -7.38 -21.00
C ARG A 245 -10.79 -6.74 -20.55
N GLY A 246 -11.12 -6.86 -19.27
CA GLY A 246 -12.34 -6.31 -18.71
C GLY A 246 -12.24 -4.88 -18.18
N PHE A 247 -11.01 -4.41 -17.86
CA PHE A 247 -10.83 -3.17 -17.12
C PHE A 247 -10.06 -2.07 -17.86
N SER A 248 -9.40 -2.39 -18.99
CA SER A 248 -8.56 -1.43 -19.71
C SER A 248 -9.30 -0.19 -20.22
N HIS A 249 -10.60 -0.29 -20.49
CA HIS A 249 -11.37 0.80 -21.11
C HIS A 249 -12.21 1.63 -20.13
N GLY A 250 -12.33 1.25 -18.88
CA GLY A 250 -13.23 1.90 -17.91
C GLY A 250 -12.61 2.19 -16.55
N PHE A 251 -11.29 2.04 -16.38
CA PHE A 251 -10.70 2.28 -15.08
C PHE A 251 -10.69 3.78 -14.76
N TRP A 252 -11.19 4.15 -13.58
CA TRP A 252 -11.40 5.55 -13.18
C TRP A 252 -10.12 6.35 -12.96
N ALA A 253 -9.02 5.69 -12.59
CA ALA A 253 -7.72 6.32 -12.31
C ALA A 253 -6.79 6.21 -13.51
N HIS A 254 -7.05 7.00 -14.54
CA HIS A 254 -6.26 7.03 -15.78
C HIS A 254 -4.89 7.67 -15.54
N PRO A 255 -3.84 7.20 -16.23
CA PRO A 255 -2.57 7.92 -16.28
C PRO A 255 -2.78 9.31 -16.91
N SER A 256 -2.16 10.31 -16.30
CA SER A 256 -2.11 11.67 -16.82
C SER A 256 -0.87 12.38 -16.27
N LEU A 257 -0.39 13.42 -16.96
CA LEU A 257 0.74 14.22 -16.43
C LEU A 257 0.41 14.87 -15.09
N TYR A 258 -0.87 15.20 -14.87
CA TYR A 258 -1.33 15.69 -13.57
C TYR A 258 -1.18 14.60 -12.50
N ALA A 259 -1.68 13.38 -12.73
CA ALA A 259 -1.53 12.27 -11.81
C ALA A 259 -0.06 11.92 -11.54
N LEU A 260 0.80 11.99 -12.56
CA LEU A 260 2.24 11.79 -12.39
C LEU A 260 2.88 12.86 -11.49
N ARG A 261 2.45 14.11 -11.63
CA ARG A 261 2.92 15.21 -10.78
C ARG A 261 2.50 15.01 -9.32
N GLU A 262 1.28 14.58 -9.08
CA GLU A 262 0.71 14.43 -7.73
C GLU A 262 1.18 13.15 -7.04
N ILE A 263 1.87 12.23 -7.73
CA ILE A 263 2.26 10.92 -7.19
C ILE A 263 3.11 11.03 -5.91
N PHE A 264 4.11 11.92 -5.90
CA PHE A 264 4.97 12.09 -4.72
C PHE A 264 4.30 12.86 -3.58
N PRO A 265 3.54 13.96 -3.83
CA PRO A 265 2.65 14.54 -2.81
C PRO A 265 1.70 13.52 -2.18
N GLU A 266 1.12 12.62 -2.95
CA GLU A 266 0.22 11.60 -2.42
C GLU A 266 0.93 10.44 -1.72
N LEU A 267 2.16 10.08 -2.15
CA LEU A 267 2.99 9.10 -1.42
C LEU A 267 3.48 9.63 -0.07
N PHE A 268 3.77 10.93 0.00
CA PHE A 268 4.24 11.63 1.20
C PHE A 268 3.40 12.88 1.43
N PRO A 269 2.12 12.76 1.82
CA PRO A 269 1.22 13.91 1.92
C PRO A 269 1.75 14.98 2.88
N ASP A 270 2.43 14.56 3.95
CA ASP A 270 3.02 15.44 4.95
C ASP A 270 4.54 15.49 4.86
N GLY A 271 5.18 14.47 4.32
CA GLY A 271 6.63 14.28 4.32
C GLY A 271 7.38 15.19 3.35
N LEU A 272 6.78 15.61 2.23
CA LEU A 272 7.42 16.50 1.25
C LEU A 272 7.74 17.88 1.83
N PHE A 273 6.84 18.46 2.61
CA PHE A 273 7.07 19.72 3.30
C PHE A 273 8.21 19.59 4.32
N LEU A 274 8.18 18.53 5.13
CA LEU A 274 9.21 18.25 6.13
C LEU A 274 10.56 17.94 5.46
N PHE A 275 10.54 17.21 4.35
CA PHE A 275 11.73 16.95 3.55
C PHE A 275 12.30 18.23 2.95
N ALA A 276 11.46 19.09 2.35
CA ALA A 276 11.88 20.38 1.82
C ALA A 276 12.50 21.25 2.92
N MET A 277 11.88 21.30 4.11
CA MET A 277 12.46 22.01 5.27
C MET A 277 13.80 21.43 5.70
N ALA A 278 13.95 20.11 5.77
CA ALA A 278 15.22 19.46 6.09
C ALA A 278 16.30 19.77 5.04
N MET A 279 15.91 19.80 3.74
CA MET A 279 16.81 20.17 2.63
C MET A 279 17.25 21.63 2.71
N ILE A 280 16.33 22.56 2.96
CA ILE A 280 16.62 23.99 3.14
C ILE A 280 17.55 24.17 4.33
N TRP A 281 17.26 23.53 5.45
CA TRP A 281 18.09 23.61 6.64
C TRP A 281 19.50 23.05 6.41
N ALA A 282 19.62 21.89 5.73
CA ALA A 282 20.91 21.32 5.38
C ALA A 282 21.71 22.23 4.41
N ALA A 283 21.03 22.89 3.47
CA ALA A 283 21.64 23.88 2.59
C ALA A 283 22.14 25.12 3.36
N LEU A 284 21.36 25.63 4.32
CA LEU A 284 21.74 26.76 5.17
C LEU A 284 22.90 26.44 6.10
N THR A 285 23.04 25.20 6.57
CA THR A 285 24.19 24.78 7.40
C THR A 285 25.49 24.59 6.60
N ARG A 286 25.39 24.59 5.26
CA ARG A 286 26.55 24.56 4.33
C ARG A 286 27.21 25.89 4.07
N MET A 287 26.87 26.98 4.74
CA MET A 287 27.46 28.27 4.48
C MET A 287 29.00 28.23 4.59
N PRO A 288 29.73 28.90 3.68
CA PRO A 288 31.16 28.74 3.52
C PRO A 288 31.90 29.19 4.77
N GLY A 289 32.74 28.32 5.34
CA GLY A 289 33.54 28.55 6.53
C GLY A 289 34.00 27.30 7.26
N ARG A 290 33.39 26.16 7.01
CA ARG A 290 33.80 24.86 7.59
C ARG A 290 34.36 23.94 6.50
N GLY A 291 35.68 24.01 6.31
CA GLY A 291 36.47 23.35 5.29
C GLY A 291 36.51 21.82 5.34
N THR A 292 35.36 21.16 5.36
CA THR A 292 35.26 19.70 5.19
C THR A 292 34.54 19.39 3.91
N THR A 293 35.23 18.78 2.96
CA THR A 293 34.61 18.17 1.77
C THR A 293 33.50 17.21 2.21
N ALA A 294 32.30 17.33 1.60
CA ALA A 294 31.21 16.39 1.89
C ALA A 294 31.69 14.95 1.59
N PRO A 295 31.40 13.97 2.44
CA PRO A 295 31.73 12.57 2.16
C PRO A 295 31.14 12.13 0.84
N GLU A 296 31.80 11.19 0.17
CA GLU A 296 31.29 10.61 -1.05
C GLU A 296 29.93 9.93 -0.84
N MET A 297 29.09 9.98 -1.89
CA MET A 297 27.80 9.31 -1.90
C MET A 297 27.98 7.79 -1.79
N GLN A 298 27.33 7.18 -0.83
CA GLN A 298 27.36 5.73 -0.68
C GLN A 298 26.61 5.03 -1.83
N PRO A 299 27.06 3.84 -2.26
CA PRO A 299 26.36 3.05 -3.29
C PRO A 299 24.89 2.79 -2.98
N ALA A 300 24.56 2.54 -1.72
CA ALA A 300 23.19 2.30 -1.28
C ALA A 300 22.32 3.58 -1.33
N GLU A 301 22.90 4.74 -1.04
CA GLU A 301 22.23 6.05 -1.20
C GLU A 301 21.89 6.30 -2.67
N ALA A 302 22.87 6.10 -3.57
CA ALA A 302 22.67 6.27 -5.00
C ALA A 302 21.58 5.30 -5.54
N LEU A 303 21.63 4.03 -5.15
CA LEU A 303 20.59 3.05 -5.49
C LEU A 303 19.21 3.49 -4.98
N GLY A 304 19.13 3.98 -3.75
CA GLY A 304 17.87 4.41 -3.15
C GLY A 304 17.21 5.56 -3.96
N TRP A 305 17.99 6.47 -4.52
CA TRP A 305 17.47 7.53 -5.39
C TRP A 305 16.92 6.98 -6.73
N PHE A 306 17.41 5.85 -7.24
CA PHE A 306 16.81 5.22 -8.41
C PHE A 306 15.40 4.70 -8.16
N PHE A 307 14.96 4.53 -6.89
CA PHE A 307 13.57 4.15 -6.60
C PHE A 307 12.56 5.23 -6.99
N LEU A 308 12.99 6.47 -7.18
CA LEU A 308 12.16 7.52 -7.80
C LEU A 308 11.75 7.19 -9.25
N SER A 309 12.43 6.25 -9.90
CA SER A 309 12.08 5.79 -11.25
C SER A 309 10.86 4.86 -11.28
N ILE A 310 10.44 4.28 -10.14
CA ILE A 310 9.33 3.33 -10.10
C ILE A 310 8.01 3.97 -10.56
N PRO A 311 7.58 5.15 -10.06
CA PRO A 311 6.39 5.81 -10.57
C PRO A 311 6.49 6.19 -12.05
N LEU A 312 7.66 6.60 -12.54
CA LEU A 312 7.88 6.92 -13.96
C LEU A 312 7.71 5.68 -14.84
N ALA A 313 8.32 4.56 -14.45
CA ALA A 313 8.15 3.29 -15.15
C ALA A 313 6.69 2.80 -15.08
N GLY A 314 6.03 3.03 -13.94
CA GLY A 314 4.61 2.74 -13.75
C GLY A 314 3.70 3.58 -14.62
N PHE A 315 4.04 4.85 -14.82
CA PHE A 315 3.32 5.73 -15.74
C PHE A 315 3.41 5.20 -17.19
N VAL A 316 4.61 4.85 -17.64
CA VAL A 316 4.79 4.24 -18.97
C VAL A 316 4.02 2.92 -19.09
N LEU A 317 4.04 2.07 -18.06
CA LEU A 317 3.28 0.82 -18.07
C LEU A 317 1.76 1.08 -18.12
N ALA A 318 1.29 2.08 -17.39
CA ALA A 318 -0.12 2.46 -17.37
C ALA A 318 -0.58 2.98 -18.72
N GLU A 319 0.16 3.88 -19.35
CA GLU A 319 -0.12 4.40 -20.68
C GLU A 319 -0.13 3.31 -21.77
N LEU A 320 0.81 2.35 -21.69
CA LEU A 320 0.95 1.32 -22.72
C LEU A 320 0.01 0.12 -22.54
N ARG A 321 -0.44 -0.20 -21.30
CA ARG A 321 -1.07 -1.50 -21.04
C ARG A 321 -2.21 -1.51 -20.05
N THR A 322 -2.07 -0.85 -18.89
CA THR A 322 -2.98 -1.13 -17.77
C THR A 322 -4.06 -0.08 -17.59
N ASN A 323 -3.86 1.12 -18.12
CA ASN A 323 -4.71 2.29 -17.91
C ASN A 323 -5.05 2.57 -16.42
N ALA A 324 -4.19 2.11 -15.50
CA ALA A 324 -4.41 2.20 -14.06
C ALA A 324 -3.19 2.82 -13.38
N PHE A 325 -3.34 4.03 -12.84
CA PHE A 325 -2.26 4.80 -12.23
C PHE A 325 -2.70 5.39 -10.90
N LEU A 326 -2.26 4.77 -9.80
CA LEU A 326 -2.62 5.15 -8.42
C LEU A 326 -1.39 5.16 -7.52
N PRO A 327 -1.27 6.09 -6.55
CA PRO A 327 -0.13 6.21 -5.65
C PRO A 327 0.18 4.90 -4.90
N ARG A 328 -0.84 4.21 -4.43
CA ARG A 328 -0.70 2.93 -3.73
C ARG A 328 0.01 1.84 -4.52
N TYR A 329 0.04 1.92 -5.86
CA TYR A 329 0.76 0.97 -6.72
C TYR A 329 2.28 1.16 -6.67
N PHE A 330 2.75 2.28 -6.14
CA PHE A 330 4.17 2.67 -6.09
C PHE A 330 4.75 2.67 -4.67
N ILE A 331 4.05 2.10 -3.71
CA ILE A 331 4.52 1.91 -2.31
C ILE A 331 5.88 1.19 -2.28
N GLY A 332 6.17 0.34 -3.27
CA GLY A 332 7.47 -0.30 -3.42
C GLY A 332 8.65 0.66 -3.60
N ALA A 333 8.40 1.93 -3.93
CA ALA A 333 9.44 2.96 -4.01
C ALA A 333 9.89 3.47 -2.62
N LEU A 334 9.00 3.43 -1.63
CA LEU A 334 9.21 4.04 -0.32
C LEU A 334 10.45 3.55 0.44
N PRO A 335 10.79 2.24 0.47
CA PRO A 335 11.97 1.76 1.18
C PRO A 335 13.27 2.38 0.68
N GLY A 336 13.47 2.38 -0.64
CA GLY A 336 14.68 2.94 -1.26
C GLY A 336 14.80 4.44 -1.00
N ILE A 337 13.71 5.20 -1.17
CA ILE A 337 13.66 6.64 -0.94
C ILE A 337 13.97 6.95 0.53
N ALA A 338 13.37 6.25 1.49
CA ALA A 338 13.60 6.49 2.91
C ALA A 338 15.06 6.24 3.33
N VAL A 339 15.65 5.15 2.83
CA VAL A 339 17.07 4.86 3.08
C VAL A 339 17.99 5.90 2.41
N ALA A 340 17.68 6.30 1.17
CA ALA A 340 18.46 7.34 0.47
C ALA A 340 18.43 8.67 1.24
N VAL A 341 17.27 9.09 1.73
CA VAL A 341 17.10 10.30 2.55
C VAL A 341 17.91 10.19 3.85
N ALA A 342 17.85 9.05 4.55
CA ALA A 342 18.60 8.83 5.77
C ALA A 342 20.11 8.86 5.53
N CYS A 343 20.62 8.22 4.48
CA CYS A 343 22.04 8.26 4.08
C CYS A 343 22.47 9.69 3.70
N TRP A 344 21.61 10.38 2.95
CA TRP A 344 21.86 11.78 2.56
C TRP A 344 21.94 12.70 3.80
N LEU A 345 20.98 12.61 4.72
CA LEU A 345 20.99 13.37 5.97
C LEU A 345 22.25 13.05 6.79
N TRP A 346 22.58 11.78 6.96
CA TRP A 346 23.78 11.36 7.67
C TRP A 346 25.04 11.98 7.06
N ARG A 347 25.17 11.96 5.75
CA ARG A 347 26.33 12.52 5.03
C ARG A 347 26.53 14.01 5.31
N TYR A 348 25.44 14.77 5.47
CA TYR A 348 25.51 16.21 5.68
C TYR A 348 25.39 16.67 7.13
N SER A 349 24.79 15.87 8.02
CA SER A 349 24.52 16.25 9.40
C SER A 349 25.25 15.39 10.44
N ARG A 350 26.15 14.48 10.04
CA ARG A 350 26.87 13.60 10.98
C ARG A 350 27.62 14.34 12.07
N ASN A 351 28.11 15.56 11.79
CA ASN A 351 28.76 16.43 12.77
C ASN A 351 27.76 17.33 13.52
N ALA A 352 26.49 17.24 13.24
CA ALA A 352 25.42 18.05 13.81
C ALA A 352 24.30 17.15 14.36
N GLN A 353 24.65 16.25 15.28
CA GLN A 353 23.70 15.26 15.86
C GLN A 353 22.43 15.90 16.44
N ARG A 354 22.55 17.14 16.99
CA ARG A 354 21.38 17.89 17.49
C ARG A 354 20.38 18.20 16.38
N LEU A 355 20.85 18.48 15.15
CA LEU A 355 20.00 18.70 14.00
C LEU A 355 19.27 17.41 13.60
N SER A 356 20.01 16.30 13.47
CA SER A 356 19.40 15.00 13.15
C SER A 356 18.39 14.58 14.22
N MET A 357 18.66 14.84 15.50
CA MET A 357 17.71 14.60 16.58
C MET A 357 16.47 15.50 16.45
N GLY A 358 16.63 16.77 16.11
CA GLY A 358 15.51 17.68 15.85
C GLY A 358 14.62 17.20 14.70
N ILE A 359 15.23 16.73 13.61
CA ILE A 359 14.51 16.14 12.46
C ILE A 359 13.75 14.88 12.90
N LEU A 360 14.38 13.97 13.65
CA LEU A 360 13.71 12.78 14.17
C LEU A 360 12.49 13.14 15.02
N LEU A 361 12.66 14.06 15.97
CA LEU A 361 11.58 14.49 16.85
C LEU A 361 10.43 15.13 16.08
N LEU A 362 10.74 15.96 15.07
CA LEU A 362 9.73 16.59 14.22
C LEU A 362 8.93 15.53 13.43
N LEU A 363 9.61 14.59 12.77
CA LEU A 363 8.94 13.52 12.01
C LEU A 363 8.14 12.60 12.92
N ALA A 364 8.68 12.19 14.06
CA ALA A 364 7.99 11.34 15.02
C ALA A 364 6.75 12.03 15.62
N ALA A 365 6.88 13.32 15.97
CA ALA A 365 5.75 14.10 16.48
C ALA A 365 4.66 14.27 15.41
N TRP A 366 5.04 14.61 14.18
CA TRP A 366 4.09 14.78 13.09
C TRP A 366 3.36 13.46 12.79
N GLY A 367 4.09 12.36 12.59
CA GLY A 367 3.49 11.06 12.36
C GLY A 367 2.59 10.60 13.54
N ALA A 368 2.98 10.93 14.79
CA ALA A 368 2.14 10.62 15.94
C ALA A 368 0.86 11.48 16.00
N VAL A 369 0.93 12.75 15.61
CA VAL A 369 -0.24 13.65 15.55
C VAL A 369 -1.21 13.18 14.46
N THR A 370 -0.73 12.89 13.25
CA THR A 370 -1.58 12.40 12.16
C THR A 370 -2.25 11.08 12.53
N GLN A 371 -1.51 10.16 13.14
CA GLN A 371 -2.07 8.89 13.61
C GLN A 371 -3.08 9.08 14.75
N ALA A 372 -2.83 10.00 15.69
CA ALA A 372 -3.77 10.32 16.77
C ALA A 372 -5.06 10.97 16.25
N MET A 373 -4.99 11.81 15.22
CA MET A 373 -6.16 12.36 14.53
C MET A 373 -6.99 11.24 13.90
N THR A 374 -6.34 10.28 13.25
CA THR A 374 -6.98 9.09 12.69
C THR A 374 -7.68 8.25 13.75
N VAL A 375 -7.03 8.05 14.92
CA VAL A 375 -7.62 7.33 16.07
C VAL A 375 -8.85 8.03 16.62
N ARG A 376 -8.84 9.38 16.66
CA ARG A 376 -10.00 10.16 17.14
C ARG A 376 -11.20 10.06 16.20
N HIS A 377 -10.96 9.93 14.92
CA HIS A 377 -11.98 9.92 13.88
C HIS A 377 -11.79 8.77 12.90
N PRO A 378 -11.86 7.50 13.34
CA PRO A 378 -11.60 6.35 12.46
C PRO A 378 -12.59 6.27 11.28
N GLY A 379 -13.77 6.90 11.40
CA GLY A 379 -14.76 6.99 10.34
C GLY A 379 -14.53 8.10 9.30
N THR A 380 -13.54 9.00 9.51
CA THR A 380 -13.20 10.02 8.49
C THR A 380 -12.24 9.48 7.42
N ILE A 381 -11.68 8.29 7.63
CA ILE A 381 -10.91 7.58 6.63
C ILE A 381 -11.88 6.82 5.73
N ASP A 382 -12.67 7.58 5.02
CA ASP A 382 -13.67 7.07 4.09
C ASP A 382 -13.49 7.83 2.77
N PRO A 383 -12.59 7.38 1.89
CA PRO A 383 -12.25 8.11 0.68
C PRO A 383 -13.44 8.32 -0.27
N PHE A 384 -14.55 7.61 -0.04
CA PHE A 384 -15.74 7.67 -0.89
C PHE A 384 -17.03 8.00 -0.14
N GLY A 385 -16.99 8.34 1.15
CA GLY A 385 -18.18 8.65 1.97
C GLY A 385 -19.08 7.44 2.28
N GLN A 386 -18.62 6.23 1.98
CA GLN A 386 -19.46 5.01 2.05
C GLN A 386 -19.81 4.61 3.48
N GLN A 387 -18.90 4.80 4.44
CA GLN A 387 -19.18 4.46 5.85
C GLN A 387 -20.33 5.29 6.43
N THR A 388 -20.44 6.54 6.00
CA THR A 388 -21.57 7.40 6.37
C THR A 388 -22.87 6.88 5.75
N ALA A 389 -22.84 6.51 4.47
CA ALA A 389 -23.97 5.91 3.76
C ALA A 389 -24.37 4.57 4.41
N LEU A 390 -23.39 3.70 4.74
CA LEU A 390 -23.65 2.44 5.44
C LEU A 390 -24.33 2.67 6.80
N LYS A 391 -23.85 3.61 7.62
CA LYS A 391 -24.48 3.92 8.92
C LYS A 391 -25.93 4.39 8.76
N HIS A 392 -26.22 5.17 7.73
CA HIS A 392 -27.59 5.62 7.43
C HIS A 392 -28.43 4.46 6.95
N TYR A 393 -27.90 3.61 6.07
CA TYR A 393 -28.56 2.41 5.58
C TYR A 393 -28.97 1.49 6.75
N LEU A 394 -28.06 1.14 7.64
CA LEU A 394 -28.34 0.25 8.76
C LEU A 394 -29.39 0.78 9.74
N LYS A 395 -29.59 2.09 9.81
CA LYS A 395 -30.70 2.70 10.58
C LYS A 395 -32.04 2.61 9.85
N LEU A 396 -32.02 2.63 8.51
CA LEU A 396 -33.24 2.53 7.69
C LEU A 396 -33.73 1.11 7.52
N GLU A 397 -32.83 0.13 7.54
CA GLU A 397 -33.12 -1.27 7.27
C GLU A 397 -34.31 -1.80 8.09
N GLU A 398 -34.29 -1.57 9.40
CA GLU A 398 -35.32 -2.04 10.32
C GLU A 398 -36.70 -1.39 10.05
N ALA A 399 -36.71 -0.10 9.66
CA ALA A 399 -37.92 0.62 9.28
C ALA A 399 -38.48 0.12 7.96
N LEU A 400 -37.63 -0.16 6.97
CA LEU A 400 -38.06 -0.68 5.68
C LEU A 400 -38.63 -2.09 5.80
N HIS A 401 -38.01 -2.93 6.63
CA HIS A 401 -38.51 -4.27 6.90
C HIS A 401 -39.88 -4.24 7.61
N SER A 402 -40.09 -3.33 8.58
CA SER A 402 -41.40 -3.14 9.24
C SER A 402 -42.46 -2.57 8.33
N ASP A 403 -42.08 -1.80 7.29
CA ASP A 403 -42.99 -1.33 6.21
C ASP A 403 -43.35 -2.43 5.18
N GLY A 404 -42.94 -3.67 5.43
CA GLY A 404 -43.20 -4.81 4.55
C GLY A 404 -42.33 -4.86 3.29
N LYS A 405 -41.22 -4.13 3.27
CA LYS A 405 -40.27 -4.14 2.16
C LYS A 405 -39.25 -5.27 2.38
N ARG A 406 -39.41 -6.33 1.60
CA ARG A 406 -38.57 -7.53 1.66
C ARG A 406 -37.29 -7.40 0.84
N TYR A 407 -37.32 -6.60 -0.22
CA TYR A 407 -36.20 -6.45 -1.15
C TYR A 407 -35.72 -5.01 -1.12
N ILE A 408 -34.44 -4.85 -0.83
CA ILE A 408 -33.79 -3.54 -0.76
C ILE A 408 -32.79 -3.44 -1.90
N LEU A 409 -33.09 -2.59 -2.86
CA LEU A 409 -32.25 -2.36 -4.02
C LEU A 409 -31.28 -1.21 -3.78
N LEU A 410 -30.05 -1.43 -4.17
CA LEU A 410 -28.97 -0.45 -4.14
C LEU A 410 -28.37 -0.31 -5.54
N ASN A 411 -28.25 0.92 -6.02
CA ASN A 411 -27.56 1.21 -7.28
C ASN A 411 -26.04 1.41 -7.10
N ASN A 412 -25.63 1.83 -5.91
CA ASN A 412 -24.24 2.03 -5.62
C ASN A 412 -23.57 0.69 -5.31
N PRO A 413 -22.66 0.18 -6.16
CA PRO A 413 -22.04 -1.12 -5.97
C PRO A 413 -21.18 -1.20 -4.70
N MET A 414 -20.59 -0.08 -4.27
CA MET A 414 -19.79 -0.06 -3.03
C MET A 414 -20.70 -0.21 -1.81
N LEU A 415 -21.78 0.58 -1.73
CA LEU A 415 -22.74 0.51 -0.64
C LEU A 415 -23.44 -0.87 -0.62
N HIS A 416 -23.77 -1.45 -1.78
CA HIS A 416 -24.32 -2.81 -1.87
C HIS A 416 -23.40 -3.86 -1.23
N MET A 417 -22.11 -3.79 -1.52
CA MET A 417 -21.13 -4.74 -0.97
C MET A 417 -21.03 -4.62 0.56
N GLU A 418 -20.99 -3.38 1.07
CA GLU A 418 -20.92 -3.09 2.50
C GLU A 418 -22.21 -3.45 3.22
N ALA A 419 -23.37 -3.04 2.67
CA ALA A 419 -24.67 -3.35 3.19
C ALA A 419 -24.89 -4.88 3.24
N SER A 420 -24.61 -5.60 2.16
CA SER A 420 -24.74 -7.07 2.10
C SER A 420 -23.80 -7.82 3.06
N HIS A 421 -22.77 -7.13 3.61
CA HIS A 421 -21.88 -7.71 4.62
C HIS A 421 -22.35 -7.45 6.05
N TYR A 422 -22.91 -6.26 6.33
CA TYR A 422 -23.26 -5.80 7.68
C TYR A 422 -24.77 -5.86 8.00
N SER A 423 -25.62 -6.08 6.98
CA SER A 423 -27.06 -6.21 7.15
C SER A 423 -27.43 -7.38 8.05
N ARG A 424 -28.54 -7.25 8.75
CA ARG A 424 -29.23 -8.36 9.43
C ARG A 424 -29.92 -9.29 8.45
N TYR A 425 -30.25 -8.79 7.24
CA TYR A 425 -30.97 -9.50 6.17
C TYR A 425 -30.16 -9.47 4.86
N PRO A 426 -28.95 -10.04 4.83
CA PRO A 426 -28.06 -9.92 3.67
C PRO A 426 -28.62 -10.50 2.38
N GLU A 427 -29.55 -11.47 2.49
CA GLU A 427 -30.26 -12.09 1.35
C GLU A 427 -31.34 -11.20 0.74
N GLU A 428 -31.77 -10.15 1.43
CA GLU A 428 -32.77 -9.17 0.96
C GLU A 428 -32.13 -8.02 0.17
N ILE A 429 -30.80 -7.89 0.23
CA ILE A 429 -30.04 -6.81 -0.39
C ILE A 429 -29.65 -7.18 -1.81
N ILE A 430 -29.97 -6.31 -2.74
CA ILE A 430 -29.86 -6.57 -4.16
C ILE A 430 -29.12 -5.40 -4.83
N LEU A 431 -28.11 -5.71 -5.64
CA LEU A 431 -27.54 -4.74 -6.56
C LEU A 431 -28.42 -4.64 -7.80
N MET A 432 -28.94 -3.45 -8.04
CA MET A 432 -29.75 -3.17 -9.23
C MET A 432 -28.87 -2.82 -10.42
N LEU A 433 -28.99 -3.56 -11.50
CA LEU A 433 -28.40 -3.28 -12.80
C LEU A 433 -29.44 -2.65 -13.71
N ARG A 434 -29.20 -1.43 -14.17
CA ARG A 434 -30.15 -0.64 -14.98
C ARG A 434 -30.21 -1.13 -16.44
N SER A 435 -29.07 -1.63 -16.93
CA SER A 435 -28.90 -2.09 -18.32
C SER A 435 -27.79 -3.13 -18.42
N ASP A 436 -27.71 -3.83 -19.54
CA ASP A 436 -26.63 -4.77 -19.81
C ASP A 436 -25.24 -4.09 -19.82
N GLY A 437 -25.17 -2.78 -20.11
CA GLY A 437 -23.93 -2.00 -20.09
C GLY A 437 -23.41 -1.69 -18.67
N ASP A 438 -24.24 -1.77 -17.64
CA ASP A 438 -23.77 -1.56 -16.24
C ASP A 438 -22.79 -2.66 -15.81
N GLU A 439 -22.92 -3.89 -16.37
CA GLU A 439 -21.99 -4.99 -16.11
C GLU A 439 -20.56 -4.71 -16.59
N ASP A 440 -20.40 -3.75 -17.49
CA ASP A 440 -19.09 -3.33 -18.00
C ASP A 440 -18.36 -2.33 -17.11
N LEU A 441 -19.06 -1.72 -16.15
CA LEU A 441 -18.43 -0.86 -15.17
C LEU A 441 -17.48 -1.67 -14.25
N PRO A 442 -16.23 -1.27 -14.07
CA PRO A 442 -15.23 -2.03 -13.32
C PRO A 442 -15.69 -2.48 -11.92
N THR A 443 -16.31 -1.57 -11.17
CA THR A 443 -16.82 -1.84 -9.80
C THR A 443 -17.99 -2.80 -9.78
N VAL A 444 -18.83 -2.83 -10.80
CA VAL A 444 -19.95 -3.76 -10.97
C VAL A 444 -19.43 -5.11 -11.46
N ARG A 445 -18.57 -5.12 -12.46
CA ARG A 445 -18.04 -6.35 -13.09
C ARG A 445 -17.36 -7.28 -12.06
N VAL A 446 -16.54 -6.75 -11.13
CA VAL A 446 -15.95 -7.60 -10.09
C VAL A 446 -16.99 -8.20 -9.17
N GLN A 447 -18.10 -7.51 -8.89
CA GLN A 447 -19.20 -8.06 -8.09
C GLN A 447 -19.98 -9.12 -8.87
N VAL A 448 -20.29 -8.86 -10.13
CA VAL A 448 -20.93 -9.85 -11.02
C VAL A 448 -20.10 -11.12 -11.10
N ASN A 449 -18.80 -10.98 -11.32
CA ASN A 449 -17.90 -12.14 -11.36
C ASN A 449 -17.84 -12.87 -10.01
N LEU A 450 -17.79 -12.15 -8.90
CA LEU A 450 -17.78 -12.75 -7.57
C LEU A 450 -19.12 -13.41 -7.19
N SER A 451 -20.25 -12.89 -7.68
CA SER A 451 -21.58 -13.45 -7.38
C SER A 451 -21.75 -14.90 -7.83
N HIS A 452 -21.00 -15.34 -8.83
CA HIS A 452 -20.98 -16.76 -9.25
C HIS A 452 -20.34 -17.69 -8.20
N TYR A 453 -19.63 -17.16 -7.21
CA TYR A 453 -18.86 -17.91 -6.22
C TYR A 453 -19.26 -17.61 -4.78
N SER A 454 -19.88 -16.46 -4.54
CA SER A 454 -20.28 -15.98 -3.21
C SER A 454 -21.72 -15.49 -3.25
N PRO A 455 -22.53 -15.75 -2.21
CA PRO A 455 -23.94 -15.34 -2.20
C PRO A 455 -24.05 -13.81 -2.27
N MET A 456 -24.52 -13.34 -3.41
CA MET A 456 -24.89 -11.94 -3.70
C MET A 456 -26.03 -11.97 -4.70
N ARG A 457 -26.98 -11.06 -4.53
CA ARG A 457 -28.11 -10.95 -5.45
C ARG A 457 -27.94 -9.74 -6.35
N LEU A 458 -28.15 -9.96 -7.64
CA LEU A 458 -28.12 -8.94 -8.67
C LEU A 458 -29.43 -9.07 -9.47
N TRP A 459 -30.13 -7.97 -9.62
CA TRP A 459 -31.37 -7.93 -10.42
C TRP A 459 -31.21 -6.95 -11.58
N LYS A 460 -31.79 -7.33 -12.71
CA LYS A 460 -32.04 -6.42 -13.82
C LYS A 460 -33.44 -5.84 -13.69
N LEU A 461 -33.75 -4.83 -14.50
CA LEU A 461 -35.02 -4.12 -14.44
C LEU A 461 -36.22 -5.08 -14.61
N ASN A 462 -36.09 -6.12 -15.45
CA ASN A 462 -37.14 -7.09 -15.69
C ASN A 462 -37.45 -7.98 -14.46
N ASP A 463 -36.50 -8.17 -13.58
CA ASP A 463 -36.66 -8.98 -12.36
C ASP A 463 -37.57 -8.27 -11.33
N LEU A 464 -37.75 -6.94 -11.48
CA LEU A 464 -38.56 -6.10 -10.57
C LEU A 464 -40.05 -6.31 -10.76
N GLU A 465 -40.53 -6.66 -11.95
CA GLU A 465 -41.97 -6.72 -12.28
C GLU A 465 -42.77 -7.59 -11.30
N GLN A 466 -42.18 -8.69 -10.84
CA GLN A 466 -42.83 -9.62 -9.92
C GLN A 466 -42.76 -9.22 -8.45
N HIS A 467 -41.88 -8.26 -8.09
CA HIS A 467 -41.56 -7.94 -6.70
C HIS A 467 -41.70 -6.46 -6.36
N ALA A 468 -42.24 -5.63 -7.26
CA ALA A 468 -42.26 -4.17 -7.11
C ALA A 468 -42.88 -3.71 -5.78
N ALA A 469 -44.02 -4.30 -5.40
CA ALA A 469 -44.74 -3.93 -4.17
C ALA A 469 -43.94 -4.19 -2.88
N GLU A 470 -43.08 -5.22 -2.87
CA GLU A 470 -42.26 -5.61 -1.73
C GLU A 470 -40.85 -4.96 -1.78
N THR A 471 -40.60 -4.05 -2.73
CA THR A 471 -39.31 -3.51 -3.03
C THR A 471 -39.17 -2.05 -2.59
N ALA A 472 -38.04 -1.71 -1.99
CA ALA A 472 -37.60 -0.35 -1.76
C ALA A 472 -36.23 -0.10 -2.44
N LEU A 473 -36.08 1.03 -3.12
CA LEU A 473 -34.83 1.44 -3.74
C LEU A 473 -34.23 2.60 -2.93
N ILE A 474 -32.98 2.44 -2.51
CA ILE A 474 -32.26 3.40 -1.69
C ILE A 474 -31.23 4.12 -2.54
N ASP A 475 -31.13 5.43 -2.36
CA ASP A 475 -30.19 6.34 -3.01
C ASP A 475 -30.17 6.19 -4.55
N PRO A 476 -31.36 6.26 -5.20
CA PRO A 476 -31.44 6.13 -6.64
C PRO A 476 -30.80 7.30 -7.36
N THR A 477 -30.07 7.03 -8.43
CA THR A 477 -29.67 8.08 -9.36
C THR A 477 -30.88 8.57 -10.18
N THR A 478 -30.79 9.79 -10.71
CA THR A 478 -31.85 10.33 -11.61
C THR A 478 -32.10 9.38 -12.79
N GLU A 479 -31.03 8.87 -13.37
CA GLU A 479 -31.11 7.91 -14.50
C GLU A 479 -31.87 6.63 -14.14
N THR A 480 -31.68 6.12 -12.92
CA THR A 480 -32.39 4.94 -12.42
C THR A 480 -33.89 5.22 -12.27
N VAL A 481 -34.25 6.37 -11.70
CA VAL A 481 -35.63 6.79 -11.55
C VAL A 481 -36.32 6.91 -12.92
N GLU A 482 -35.62 7.50 -13.89
CA GLU A 482 -36.13 7.62 -15.26
C GLU A 482 -36.27 6.25 -15.96
N ALA A 483 -35.32 5.34 -15.72
CA ALA A 483 -35.41 3.99 -16.27
C ALA A 483 -36.62 3.22 -15.71
N LEU A 484 -36.86 3.32 -14.40
CA LEU A 484 -38.02 2.73 -13.74
C LEU A 484 -39.34 3.29 -14.28
N LYS A 485 -39.44 4.62 -14.40
CA LYS A 485 -40.63 5.27 -14.99
C LYS A 485 -40.90 4.85 -16.43
N ARG A 486 -39.82 4.75 -17.25
CA ARG A 486 -39.94 4.25 -18.64
C ARG A 486 -40.39 2.80 -18.72
N ALA A 487 -40.02 2.00 -17.72
CA ALA A 487 -40.46 0.61 -17.59
C ALA A 487 -41.88 0.47 -17.03
N GLY A 488 -42.57 1.58 -16.70
CA GLY A 488 -43.98 1.58 -16.27
C GLY A 488 -44.21 1.49 -14.75
N PHE A 489 -43.13 1.58 -13.94
CA PHE A 489 -43.27 1.57 -12.49
C PHE A 489 -43.76 2.92 -11.96
N ASP A 490 -44.70 2.93 -11.01
CA ASP A 490 -45.06 4.09 -10.23
C ASP A 490 -44.01 4.29 -9.14
N VAL A 491 -43.32 5.45 -9.15
CA VAL A 491 -42.14 5.76 -8.33
C VAL A 491 -42.54 6.77 -7.28
N LYS A 492 -42.67 6.34 -6.03
CA LYS A 492 -43.02 7.22 -4.90
C LYS A 492 -41.83 7.49 -4.00
N PHE A 493 -41.41 8.76 -3.92
CA PHE A 493 -40.33 9.15 -3.04
C PHE A 493 -40.85 9.24 -1.59
N ARG A 494 -40.14 8.56 -0.68
CA ARG A 494 -40.22 8.72 0.77
C ARG A 494 -38.88 9.23 1.28
N PHE A 495 -38.85 10.45 1.76
CA PHE A 495 -37.66 11.00 2.37
C PHE A 495 -37.62 10.62 3.84
N SER A 496 -36.68 9.75 4.22
CA SER A 496 -36.36 9.44 5.61
C SER A 496 -34.87 9.62 5.83
N GLY A 497 -34.45 10.87 6.10
CA GLY A 497 -33.04 11.19 6.37
C GLY A 497 -32.19 11.45 5.12
N PRO A 498 -30.84 11.28 5.23
CA PRO A 498 -29.90 11.69 4.20
C PRO A 498 -29.85 10.77 2.97
N LEU A 499 -30.42 9.57 3.03
CA LEU A 499 -30.55 8.67 1.87
C LEU A 499 -32.00 8.73 1.35
N PRO A 500 -32.23 9.16 0.11
CA PRO A 500 -33.56 9.12 -0.48
C PRO A 500 -34.01 7.68 -0.67
N VAL A 501 -35.28 7.40 -0.33
CA VAL A 501 -35.92 6.10 -0.49
C VAL A 501 -37.06 6.21 -1.49
N VAL A 502 -37.12 5.26 -2.40
CA VAL A 502 -38.19 5.15 -3.39
C VAL A 502 -38.91 3.82 -3.19
N TYR A 503 -40.24 3.89 -3.10
CA TYR A 503 -41.10 2.72 -3.13
C TYR A 503 -41.64 2.53 -4.55
N LEU A 504 -41.62 1.30 -4.99
CA LEU A 504 -42.18 0.89 -6.30
C LEU A 504 -43.59 0.39 -6.07
N GLN A 505 -44.47 0.75 -7.00
CA GLN A 505 -45.84 0.26 -7.08
C GLN A 505 -46.20 -0.14 -8.54
#